data_fcc29600a0a5ecab0483a25a60aa4c09
#
_entry.id   fcc29600a0a5ecab0483a25a60aa4c09
#
_cell.length_a   1.000
_cell.length_b   1.000
_cell.length_c   1.000
_cell.angle_alpha   90.00
_cell.angle_beta   90.00
_cell.angle_gamma   90.00
#
_symmetry.space_group_name_H-M   'P 1'
#
loop_
_entity.id
_entity.type
_entity.pdbx_description
1 polymer ?
#
loop_
_entity_poly.entity_id
_entity_poly.type
_entity_poly.pdbx_seq_one_letter_code
_entity_poly.pdbx_strand_id
1 'polypeptide(L)'
;EEGFRYIENESFESTFQGLFSEINLNSEKLGKTSAERNKKLCTIIQKIAEGIADFSTDTDTLGDAYEYLIGQFAAGSGKKAGEFYTPQQLSTILSEIVSLDSQDPSAGKKKKFDKILDFACGSGSLLLNVRKRIKENGGTVGKLYGQEKNITTYNLARMNMLLHGMKDTEFEIFHGDTLLNQWDIFNEMNPAK
;
A
#
# COMPACT_ATOMS: atom_id res chain seq x y z
N GLU A 1 -17.46 10.58 8.63
CA GLU A 1 -16.57 11.66 8.16
C GLU A 1 -15.66 12.16 9.28
N GLU A 2 -16.21 12.44 10.48
CA GLU A 2 -15.41 12.92 11.63
C GLU A 2 -14.29 11.94 12.02
N GLY A 3 -14.55 10.63 12.01
CA GLY A 3 -13.54 9.63 12.30
C GLY A 3 -12.37 9.62 11.31
N PHE A 4 -12.63 9.84 10.01
CA PHE A 4 -11.56 9.96 9.03
C PHE A 4 -10.74 11.23 9.26
N ARG A 5 -11.40 12.37 9.52
CA ARG A 5 -10.72 13.62 9.86
C ARG A 5 -9.89 13.48 11.13
N TYR A 6 -10.41 12.77 12.12
CA TYR A 6 -9.67 12.51 13.36
C TYR A 6 -8.38 11.75 13.07
N ILE A 7 -8.45 10.67 12.30
CA ILE A 7 -7.26 9.88 11.92
C ILE A 7 -6.27 10.75 11.14
N GLU A 8 -6.73 11.57 10.19
CA GLU A 8 -5.84 12.42 9.39
C GLU A 8 -5.20 13.57 10.20
N ASN A 9 -5.91 14.13 11.17
CA ASN A 9 -5.46 15.32 11.92
C ASN A 9 -4.67 14.95 13.18
N GLU A 10 -5.06 13.89 13.88
CA GLU A 10 -4.46 13.48 15.15
C GLU A 10 -3.33 12.45 14.96
N SER A 11 -3.30 11.79 13.80
CA SER A 11 -2.20 10.89 13.48
C SER A 11 -1.01 11.72 13.02
N PHE A 12 0.11 11.51 13.67
CA PHE A 12 1.36 12.18 13.38
C PHE A 12 1.65 12.21 11.88
N GLU A 13 1.67 13.45 11.33
CA GLU A 13 2.32 13.81 10.08
C GLU A 13 1.69 13.38 8.74
N SER A 14 2.37 13.72 7.67
CA SER A 14 1.99 13.68 6.27
C SER A 14 1.48 12.33 5.75
N THR A 15 1.82 11.23 6.44
CA THR A 15 1.49 9.87 5.98
C THR A 15 -0.01 9.59 5.93
N PHE A 16 -0.79 10.18 6.83
CA PHE A 16 -2.25 10.02 6.86
C PHE A 16 -2.99 11.16 6.16
N GLN A 17 -2.33 12.28 5.92
CA GLN A 17 -2.96 13.44 5.30
C GLN A 17 -3.52 13.10 3.91
N GLY A 18 -4.81 13.35 3.70
CA GLY A 18 -5.51 13.09 2.45
C GLY A 18 -5.71 11.62 2.12
N LEU A 19 -5.42 10.69 3.03
CA LEU A 19 -5.56 9.24 2.81
C LEU A 19 -6.99 8.84 2.47
N PHE A 20 -7.96 9.53 3.07
CA PHE A 20 -9.39 9.29 2.87
C PHE A 20 -10.07 10.29 1.94
N SER A 21 -9.30 11.14 1.24
CA SER A 21 -9.83 12.21 0.37
C SER A 21 -10.77 11.72 -0.74
N GLU A 22 -10.52 10.51 -1.25
CA GLU A 22 -11.31 9.89 -2.31
C GLU A 22 -12.56 9.15 -1.80
N ILE A 23 -12.75 9.07 -0.47
CA ILE A 23 -13.89 8.35 0.11
C ILE A 23 -15.13 9.27 0.13
N ASN A 24 -16.05 9.02 -0.79
CA ASN A 24 -17.33 9.74 -0.86
C ASN A 24 -18.45 8.93 -0.22
N LEU A 25 -18.73 9.20 1.06
CA LEU A 25 -19.82 8.56 1.79
C LEU A 25 -21.22 8.98 1.31
N ASN A 26 -21.32 10.04 0.51
CA ASN A 26 -22.56 10.52 -0.09
C ASN A 26 -22.80 9.99 -1.52
N SER A 27 -21.95 9.07 -2.00
CA SER A 27 -22.07 8.50 -3.32
C SER A 27 -23.42 7.77 -3.52
N GLU A 28 -24.07 8.02 -4.65
CA GLU A 28 -25.29 7.29 -5.06
C GLU A 28 -25.08 5.79 -5.22
N LYS A 29 -23.85 5.34 -5.41
CA LYS A 29 -23.47 3.91 -5.44
C LYS A 29 -23.73 3.21 -4.09
N LEU A 30 -23.75 3.96 -3.01
CA LEU A 30 -24.10 3.46 -1.67
C LEU A 30 -25.63 3.39 -1.46
N GLY A 31 -26.39 4.25 -2.13
CA GLY A 31 -27.84 4.32 -2.05
C GLY A 31 -28.36 5.67 -2.54
N LYS A 32 -29.58 5.71 -3.05
CA LYS A 32 -30.20 6.93 -3.59
C LYS A 32 -30.58 7.93 -2.50
N THR A 33 -30.96 7.43 -1.34
CA THR A 33 -31.36 8.24 -0.18
C THR A 33 -30.31 8.19 0.93
N SER A 34 -30.29 9.19 1.82
CA SER A 34 -29.40 9.19 2.98
C SER A 34 -29.64 7.98 3.90
N ALA A 35 -30.93 7.57 4.04
CA ALA A 35 -31.29 6.40 4.84
C ALA A 35 -30.70 5.10 4.27
N GLU A 36 -30.77 4.91 2.94
CA GLU A 36 -30.20 3.75 2.25
C GLU A 36 -28.67 3.75 2.38
N ARG A 37 -28.01 4.88 2.17
CA ARG A 37 -26.55 5.02 2.35
C ARG A 37 -26.12 4.67 3.76
N ASN A 38 -26.79 5.22 4.76
CA ASN A 38 -26.51 4.93 6.16
C ASN A 38 -26.69 3.45 6.48
N LYS A 39 -27.81 2.84 6.04
CA LYS A 39 -28.05 1.42 6.24
C LYS A 39 -26.92 0.57 5.66
N LYS A 40 -26.51 0.86 4.43
CA LYS A 40 -25.44 0.13 3.74
C LYS A 40 -24.08 0.30 4.45
N LEU A 41 -23.74 1.52 4.85
CA LEU A 41 -22.51 1.81 5.60
C LEU A 41 -22.51 1.10 6.96
N CYS A 42 -23.61 1.16 7.72
CA CYS A 42 -23.71 0.43 8.98
C CYS A 42 -23.54 -1.08 8.79
N THR A 43 -24.16 -1.65 7.75
CA THR A 43 -23.98 -3.07 7.44
C THR A 43 -22.51 -3.42 7.13
N ILE A 44 -21.84 -2.59 6.34
CA ILE A 44 -20.41 -2.79 6.02
C ILE A 44 -19.57 -2.72 7.29
N ILE A 45 -19.77 -1.69 8.11
CA ILE A 45 -19.01 -1.49 9.38
C ILE A 45 -19.23 -2.68 10.32
N GLN A 46 -20.49 -3.15 10.46
CA GLN A 46 -20.80 -4.31 11.29
C GLN A 46 -20.10 -5.58 10.79
N LYS A 47 -20.14 -5.83 9.48
CA LYS A 47 -19.46 -7.00 8.88
C LYS A 47 -17.94 -6.95 9.06
N ILE A 48 -17.35 -5.77 8.92
CA ILE A 48 -15.92 -5.59 9.18
C ILE A 48 -15.60 -5.82 10.66
N ALA A 49 -16.41 -5.26 11.56
CA ALA A 49 -16.22 -5.41 13.00
C ALA A 49 -16.35 -6.88 13.47
N GLU A 50 -17.35 -7.61 12.95
CA GLU A 50 -17.50 -9.05 13.16
C GLU A 50 -16.27 -9.83 12.67
N GLY A 51 -15.80 -9.52 11.45
CA GLY A 51 -14.63 -10.17 10.86
C GLY A 51 -13.34 -9.87 11.65
N ILE A 52 -13.09 -8.62 12.01
CA ILE A 52 -11.89 -8.23 12.76
C ILE A 52 -11.82 -8.90 14.14
N ALA A 53 -12.97 -9.18 14.78
CA ALA A 53 -12.99 -9.86 16.06
C ALA A 53 -12.42 -11.31 15.99
N ASP A 54 -12.53 -11.93 14.84
CA ASP A 54 -12.01 -13.28 14.57
C ASP A 54 -10.57 -13.28 14.02
N PHE A 55 -10.06 -12.12 13.59
CA PHE A 55 -8.67 -12.00 13.15
C PHE A 55 -7.72 -11.93 14.35
N SER A 56 -6.60 -12.64 14.24
CA SER A 56 -5.49 -12.41 15.16
C SER A 56 -5.02 -10.95 15.03
N THR A 57 -4.58 -10.36 16.13
CA THR A 57 -4.01 -9.00 16.16
C THR A 57 -2.67 -8.88 15.40
N ASP A 58 -2.34 -9.88 14.59
CA ASP A 58 -1.14 -9.90 13.77
C ASP A 58 -1.32 -8.94 12.58
N THR A 59 -0.44 -7.96 12.49
CA THR A 59 -0.43 -6.95 11.42
C THR A 59 -0.32 -7.58 10.03
N ASP A 60 0.36 -8.72 9.90
CA ASP A 60 0.50 -9.42 8.62
C ASP A 60 -0.86 -9.94 8.12
N THR A 61 -1.72 -10.43 9.02
CA THR A 61 -3.06 -10.93 8.65
C THR A 61 -3.96 -9.82 8.10
N LEU A 62 -3.89 -8.62 8.68
CA LEU A 62 -4.70 -7.49 8.20
C LEU A 62 -4.21 -6.98 6.84
N GLY A 63 -2.89 -6.93 6.65
CA GLY A 63 -2.28 -6.59 5.37
C GLY A 63 -2.62 -7.58 4.27
N ASP A 64 -2.52 -8.88 4.54
CA ASP A 64 -2.88 -9.95 3.59
C ASP A 64 -4.37 -9.90 3.21
N ALA A 65 -5.26 -9.64 4.18
CA ALA A 65 -6.69 -9.45 3.91
C ALA A 65 -6.95 -8.24 3.01
N TYR A 66 -6.21 -7.15 3.23
CA TYR A 66 -6.31 -5.95 2.41
C TYR A 66 -5.82 -6.20 0.97
N GLU A 67 -4.70 -6.88 0.78
CA GLU A 67 -4.21 -7.27 -0.54
C GLU A 67 -5.19 -8.19 -1.28
N TYR A 68 -5.83 -9.13 -0.57
CA TYR A 68 -6.90 -9.94 -1.14
C TYR A 68 -8.05 -9.08 -1.66
N LEU A 69 -8.50 -8.08 -0.88
CA LEU A 69 -9.55 -7.15 -1.29
C LEU A 69 -9.13 -6.34 -2.53
N ILE A 70 -7.90 -5.83 -2.57
CA ILE A 70 -7.38 -5.12 -3.75
C ILE A 70 -7.44 -6.03 -4.99
N GLY A 71 -7.03 -7.29 -4.86
CA GLY A 71 -7.13 -8.28 -5.94
C GLY A 71 -8.56 -8.52 -6.42
N GLN A 72 -9.53 -8.62 -5.50
CA GLN A 72 -10.95 -8.75 -5.85
C GLN A 72 -11.50 -7.50 -6.56
N PHE A 73 -11.10 -6.31 -6.12
CA PHE A 73 -11.44 -5.05 -6.79
C PHE A 73 -10.87 -4.98 -8.20
N ALA A 74 -9.63 -5.40 -8.39
CA ALA A 74 -8.99 -5.46 -9.70
C ALA A 74 -9.76 -6.38 -10.65
N ALA A 75 -10.14 -7.56 -10.19
CA ALA A 75 -10.92 -8.54 -10.98
C ALA A 75 -12.33 -8.04 -11.30
N GLY A 76 -13.01 -7.36 -10.35
CA GLY A 76 -14.40 -6.92 -10.49
C GLY A 76 -14.60 -5.59 -11.22
N SER A 77 -13.57 -4.76 -11.36
CA SER A 77 -13.69 -3.40 -11.90
C SER A 77 -13.72 -3.33 -13.43
N GLY A 78 -13.54 -4.45 -14.13
CA GLY A 78 -13.39 -4.47 -15.60
C GLY A 78 -12.14 -3.76 -16.11
N LYS A 79 -11.32 -3.21 -15.23
CA LYS A 79 -10.00 -2.68 -15.56
C LYS A 79 -9.07 -3.83 -15.88
N LYS A 80 -8.20 -3.65 -16.87
CA LYS A 80 -7.23 -4.69 -17.24
C LYS A 80 -6.38 -5.03 -16.01
N ALA A 81 -6.24 -6.32 -15.72
CA ALA A 81 -5.31 -6.80 -14.71
C ALA A 81 -3.93 -6.20 -15.01
N GLY A 82 -3.33 -5.51 -14.04
CA GLY A 82 -2.04 -4.84 -14.21
C GLY A 82 -2.07 -3.31 -14.26
N GLU A 83 -3.26 -2.66 -14.32
CA GLU A 83 -3.32 -1.19 -14.27
C GLU A 83 -2.96 -0.62 -12.89
N PHE A 84 -3.20 -1.38 -11.80
CA PHE A 84 -2.89 -0.94 -10.43
C PHE A 84 -2.57 -2.09 -9.46
N TYR A 85 -2.66 -3.33 -9.90
CA TYR A 85 -2.41 -4.51 -9.08
C TYR A 85 -1.60 -5.53 -9.85
N THR A 86 -0.48 -5.95 -9.29
CA THR A 86 0.33 -7.06 -9.80
C THR A 86 -0.12 -8.34 -9.10
N PRO A 87 -0.52 -9.40 -9.84
CA PRO A 87 -0.87 -10.67 -9.22
C PRO A 87 0.21 -11.17 -8.28
N GLN A 88 -0.20 -11.69 -7.12
CA GLN A 88 0.72 -12.06 -6.03
C GLN A 88 1.82 -13.02 -6.49
N GLN A 89 1.47 -14.01 -7.34
CA GLN A 89 2.44 -14.96 -7.87
C GLN A 89 3.53 -14.29 -8.71
N LEU A 90 3.15 -13.31 -9.54
CA LEU A 90 4.09 -12.56 -10.36
C LEU A 90 4.97 -11.64 -9.49
N SER A 91 4.37 -10.96 -8.52
CA SER A 91 5.09 -10.13 -7.56
C SER A 91 6.12 -10.95 -6.76
N THR A 92 5.76 -12.17 -6.35
CA THR A 92 6.68 -13.10 -5.69
C THR A 92 7.87 -13.46 -6.58
N ILE A 93 7.63 -13.84 -7.84
CA ILE A 93 8.71 -14.17 -8.79
C ILE A 93 9.63 -12.98 -9.00
N LEU A 94 9.07 -11.79 -9.23
CA LEU A 94 9.85 -10.57 -9.41
C LEU A 94 10.68 -10.22 -8.17
N SER A 95 10.11 -10.36 -6.99
CA SER A 95 10.80 -10.11 -5.73
C SER A 95 11.98 -11.09 -5.52
N GLU A 96 11.82 -12.34 -5.92
CA GLU A 96 12.90 -13.32 -5.91
C GLU A 96 14.03 -12.92 -6.85
N ILE A 97 13.72 -12.56 -8.10
CA ILE A 97 14.71 -12.15 -9.08
C ILE A 97 15.51 -10.93 -8.59
N VAL A 98 14.83 -9.89 -8.13
CA VAL A 98 15.46 -8.65 -7.65
C VAL A 98 16.31 -8.90 -6.40
N SER A 99 15.93 -9.85 -5.56
CA SER A 99 16.64 -10.17 -4.31
C SER A 99 17.73 -11.23 -4.47
N LEU A 100 17.91 -11.85 -5.65
CA LEU A 100 18.90 -12.90 -5.88
C LEU A 100 20.32 -12.48 -5.48
N ASP A 101 20.74 -11.28 -5.85
CA ASP A 101 22.05 -10.74 -5.47
C ASP A 101 22.20 -10.45 -3.97
N SER A 102 21.09 -10.46 -3.22
CA SER A 102 21.13 -10.31 -1.77
C SER A 102 21.58 -11.57 -1.06
N GLN A 103 21.62 -12.67 -1.79
CA GLN A 103 22.01 -13.98 -1.34
C GLN A 103 23.40 -14.30 -1.91
N ASP A 104 24.45 -13.68 -1.39
CA ASP A 104 25.81 -14.17 -1.66
C ASP A 104 26.18 -15.20 -0.59
N PRO A 105 26.03 -16.52 -0.87
CA PRO A 105 26.35 -17.57 0.09
C PRO A 105 27.83 -17.62 0.41
N SER A 106 28.69 -17.08 -0.49
CA SER A 106 30.15 -17.13 -0.35
C SER A 106 30.69 -16.13 0.65
N ALA A 107 29.96 -15.05 0.91
CA ALA A 107 30.43 -13.96 1.76
C ALA A 107 29.99 -14.06 3.23
N GLY A 108 29.05 -14.94 3.57
CA GLY A 108 28.48 -15.04 4.92
C GLY A 108 27.83 -13.74 5.43
N LYS A 109 27.69 -12.74 4.57
CA LYS A 109 27.19 -11.41 4.89
C LYS A 109 25.76 -11.26 4.40
N LYS A 110 24.88 -10.96 5.34
CA LYS A 110 23.51 -10.54 5.06
C LYS A 110 23.55 -9.19 4.34
N LYS A 111 23.00 -9.12 3.13
CA LYS A 111 23.01 -7.89 2.35
C LYS A 111 22.02 -6.88 2.95
N LYS A 112 22.47 -5.64 3.08
CA LYS A 112 21.66 -4.51 3.50
C LYS A 112 21.25 -3.72 2.26
N PHE A 113 19.94 -3.52 2.07
CA PHE A 113 19.40 -2.60 1.09
C PHE A 113 19.01 -1.32 1.81
N ASP A 114 19.70 -0.22 1.53
CA ASP A 114 19.40 1.05 2.18
C ASP A 114 18.10 1.66 1.64
N LYS A 115 17.87 1.55 0.33
CA LYS A 115 16.71 2.12 -0.36
C LYS A 115 16.25 1.19 -1.46
N ILE A 116 14.92 1.07 -1.62
CA ILE A 116 14.27 0.35 -2.71
C ILE A 116 13.25 1.29 -3.32
N LEU A 117 13.25 1.44 -4.63
CA LEU A 117 12.33 2.29 -5.38
C LEU A 117 11.54 1.47 -6.39
N ASP A 118 10.21 1.66 -6.38
CA ASP A 118 9.32 1.26 -7.46
C ASP A 118 8.68 2.52 -8.06
N PHE A 119 9.05 2.87 -9.26
CA PHE A 119 8.61 4.08 -9.95
C PHE A 119 7.22 3.99 -10.59
N ALA A 120 6.53 2.88 -10.44
CA ALA A 120 5.16 2.63 -10.87
C ALA A 120 4.48 1.63 -9.91
N CYS A 121 4.49 1.95 -8.62
CA CYS A 121 4.28 0.99 -7.54
C CYS A 121 2.86 0.41 -7.47
N GLY A 122 1.89 1.02 -8.16
CA GLY A 122 0.51 0.56 -8.08
C GLY A 122 0.03 0.54 -6.62
N SER A 123 -0.47 -0.59 -6.16
CA SER A 123 -0.88 -0.81 -4.77
C SER A 123 0.27 -1.02 -3.78
N GLY A 124 1.53 -1.01 -4.23
CA GLY A 124 2.70 -1.24 -3.40
C GLY A 124 3.03 -2.70 -3.07
N SER A 125 2.25 -3.65 -3.58
CA SER A 125 2.41 -5.07 -3.28
C SER A 125 3.80 -5.62 -3.64
N LEU A 126 4.40 -5.16 -4.76
CA LEU A 126 5.75 -5.59 -5.14
C LEU A 126 6.80 -5.12 -4.12
N LEU A 127 6.72 -3.88 -3.66
CA LEU A 127 7.62 -3.35 -2.62
C LEU A 127 7.53 -4.15 -1.32
N LEU A 128 6.31 -4.50 -0.90
CA LEU A 128 6.07 -5.32 0.30
C LEU A 128 6.66 -6.73 0.14
N ASN A 129 6.45 -7.37 -1.01
CA ASN A 129 7.01 -8.69 -1.30
C ASN A 129 8.55 -8.68 -1.33
N VAL A 130 9.16 -7.68 -1.95
CA VAL A 130 10.62 -7.51 -1.94
C VAL A 130 11.14 -7.35 -0.51
N ARG A 131 10.50 -6.50 0.31
CA ARG A 131 10.85 -6.32 1.73
C ARG A 131 10.73 -7.64 2.50
N LYS A 132 9.63 -8.36 2.34
CA LYS A 132 9.37 -9.65 2.98
C LYS A 132 10.46 -10.65 2.61
N ARG A 133 10.75 -10.79 1.33
CA ARG A 133 11.76 -11.75 0.83
C ARG A 133 13.16 -11.47 1.36
N ILE A 134 13.58 -10.20 1.39
CA ILE A 134 14.88 -9.81 1.94
C ILE A 134 14.97 -10.14 3.43
N LYS A 135 13.91 -9.87 4.19
CA LYS A 135 13.84 -10.18 5.62
C LYS A 135 13.87 -11.70 5.90
N GLU A 136 13.13 -12.49 5.13
CA GLU A 136 13.12 -13.96 5.23
C GLU A 136 14.52 -14.54 4.99
N ASN A 137 15.28 -13.96 4.07
CA ASN A 137 16.67 -14.34 3.82
C ASN A 137 17.65 -13.76 4.87
N GLY A 138 17.12 -13.13 5.91
CA GLY A 138 17.90 -12.54 7.01
C GLY A 138 18.63 -11.25 6.63
N GLY A 139 18.28 -10.62 5.51
CA GLY A 139 18.73 -9.30 5.12
C GLY A 139 17.97 -8.19 5.85
N THR A 140 18.35 -6.94 5.59
CA THR A 140 17.68 -5.75 6.10
C THR A 140 17.34 -4.80 4.98
N VAL A 141 16.20 -4.13 5.13
CA VAL A 141 15.74 -3.08 4.23
C VAL A 141 15.63 -1.78 5.02
N GLY A 142 16.17 -0.71 4.47
CA GLY A 142 16.04 0.63 5.02
C GLY A 142 14.69 1.24 4.68
N LYS A 143 14.63 2.11 3.68
CA LYS A 143 13.38 2.80 3.31
C LYS A 143 12.88 2.34 1.94
N LEU A 144 11.55 2.14 1.83
CA LEU A 144 10.87 1.87 0.58
C LEU A 144 10.36 3.19 -0.02
N TYR A 145 10.52 3.31 -1.32
CA TYR A 145 10.00 4.44 -2.09
C TYR A 145 9.11 3.93 -3.21
N GLY A 146 7.95 4.56 -3.39
CA GLY A 146 7.04 4.26 -4.48
C GLY A 146 6.63 5.54 -5.18
N GLN A 147 6.29 5.45 -6.47
CA GLN A 147 5.62 6.51 -7.20
C GLN A 147 4.41 5.95 -7.91
N GLU A 148 3.28 6.66 -7.81
CA GLU A 148 2.02 6.28 -8.44
C GLU A 148 1.31 7.52 -8.98
N LYS A 149 0.83 7.42 -10.22
CA LYS A 149 0.14 8.52 -10.92
C LYS A 149 -1.32 8.67 -10.50
N ASN A 150 -2.00 7.55 -10.30
CA ASN A 150 -3.42 7.54 -9.96
C ASN A 150 -3.61 7.82 -8.48
N ILE A 151 -4.33 8.88 -8.12
CA ILE A 151 -4.53 9.30 -6.72
C ILE A 151 -5.20 8.22 -5.87
N THR A 152 -6.18 7.50 -6.41
CA THR A 152 -6.85 6.42 -5.69
C THR A 152 -5.87 5.27 -5.41
N THR A 153 -5.10 4.87 -6.41
CA THR A 153 -4.09 3.81 -6.27
C THR A 153 -2.94 4.22 -5.36
N TYR A 154 -2.51 5.48 -5.43
CA TYR A 154 -1.55 6.08 -4.50
C TYR A 154 -2.01 5.95 -3.03
N ASN A 155 -3.29 6.27 -2.76
CA ASN A 155 -3.85 6.12 -1.42
C ASN A 155 -3.99 4.64 -1.01
N LEU A 156 -4.31 3.75 -1.95
CA LEU A 156 -4.30 2.30 -1.70
C LEU A 156 -2.90 1.81 -1.31
N ALA A 157 -1.84 2.26 -2.00
CA ALA A 157 -0.47 1.89 -1.68
C ALA A 157 -0.08 2.35 -0.26
N ARG A 158 -0.39 3.59 0.11
CA ARG A 158 -0.12 4.12 1.45
C ARG A 158 -0.84 3.30 2.54
N MET A 159 -2.12 3.02 2.32
CA MET A 159 -2.90 2.18 3.23
C MET A 159 -2.30 0.78 3.34
N ASN A 160 -1.87 0.19 2.22
CA ASN A 160 -1.26 -1.13 2.18
C ASN A 160 0.02 -1.19 3.04
N MET A 161 0.91 -0.19 2.92
CA MET A 161 2.10 -0.10 3.76
C MET A 161 1.77 -0.05 5.25
N LEU A 162 0.78 0.80 5.63
CA LEU A 162 0.35 0.96 7.02
C LEU A 162 -0.26 -0.32 7.59
N LEU A 163 -1.12 -1.01 6.83
CA LEU A 163 -1.77 -2.25 7.25
C LEU A 163 -0.79 -3.42 7.38
N HIS A 164 0.33 -3.39 6.66
CA HIS A 164 1.47 -4.28 6.85
C HIS A 164 2.42 -3.82 7.97
N GLY A 165 1.96 -2.95 8.86
CA GLY A 165 2.69 -2.52 10.06
C GLY A 165 3.95 -1.70 9.79
N MET A 166 4.07 -1.10 8.60
CA MET A 166 5.20 -0.22 8.32
C MET A 166 5.01 1.13 9.00
N LYS A 167 6.07 1.62 9.59
CA LYS A 167 6.12 2.98 10.12
C LYS A 167 6.25 3.99 8.99
N ASP A 168 5.78 5.20 9.23
CA ASP A 168 5.92 6.35 8.34
C ASP A 168 7.38 6.63 7.90
N THR A 169 8.31 6.36 8.79
CA THR A 169 9.75 6.51 8.52
C THR A 169 10.32 5.42 7.61
N GLU A 170 9.63 4.29 7.45
CA GLU A 170 10.10 3.13 6.68
C GLU A 170 9.67 3.17 5.19
N PHE A 171 8.75 4.04 4.81
CA PHE A 171 8.31 4.17 3.43
C PHE A 171 7.96 5.60 3.05
N GLU A 172 7.88 5.85 1.76
CA GLU A 172 7.40 7.10 1.18
C GLU A 172 6.82 6.82 -0.20
N ILE A 173 5.57 7.19 -0.42
CA ILE A 173 4.91 7.05 -1.70
C ILE A 173 4.66 8.45 -2.27
N PHE A 174 5.09 8.67 -3.51
CA PHE A 174 4.94 9.92 -4.22
C PHE A 174 3.77 9.85 -5.19
N HIS A 175 2.93 10.87 -5.19
CA HIS A 175 1.88 11.03 -6.19
C HIS A 175 2.42 11.81 -7.38
N GLY A 176 2.55 11.16 -8.54
CA GLY A 176 3.06 11.81 -9.74
C GLY A 176 3.27 10.87 -10.92
N ASP A 177 3.41 11.46 -12.10
CA ASP A 177 3.68 10.74 -13.35
C ASP A 177 5.18 10.62 -13.60
N THR A 178 5.70 9.43 -13.48
CA THR A 178 7.12 9.12 -13.69
C THR A 178 7.61 9.48 -15.10
N LEU A 179 6.74 9.46 -16.09
CA LEU A 179 7.10 9.76 -17.48
C LEU A 179 7.18 11.26 -17.77
N LEU A 180 6.59 12.10 -16.92
CA LEU A 180 6.56 13.56 -17.14
C LEU A 180 7.73 14.31 -16.50
N ASN A 181 8.78 13.60 -16.09
CA ASN A 181 10.01 14.19 -15.57
C ASN A 181 9.78 15.15 -14.38
N GLN A 182 8.99 14.72 -13.40
CA GLN A 182 8.78 15.45 -12.16
C GLN A 182 9.94 15.21 -11.17
N TRP A 183 11.16 15.23 -11.69
CA TRP A 183 12.39 15.02 -10.91
C TRP A 183 12.60 16.06 -9.81
N ASP A 184 11.95 17.21 -9.89
CA ASP A 184 12.02 18.25 -8.88
C ASP A 184 11.46 17.77 -7.53
N ILE A 185 10.41 16.96 -7.54
CA ILE A 185 9.88 16.30 -6.33
C ILE A 185 10.93 15.37 -5.72
N PHE A 186 11.62 14.58 -6.54
CA PHE A 186 12.71 13.72 -6.09
C PHE A 186 13.95 14.52 -5.67
N ASN A 187 14.21 15.67 -6.27
CA ASN A 187 15.31 16.54 -5.91
C ASN A 187 15.08 17.30 -4.59
N GLU A 188 13.87 17.78 -4.35
CA GLU A 188 13.53 18.49 -3.10
C GLU A 188 13.47 17.55 -1.90
N MET A 189 12.91 16.36 -2.06
CA MET A 189 12.84 15.35 -1.01
C MET A 189 14.04 14.40 -0.96
N ASN A 190 14.85 14.42 -1.98
CA ASN A 190 16.09 13.66 -2.15
C ASN A 190 16.07 12.19 -1.70
N PRO A 191 15.11 11.37 -2.12
CA PRO A 191 15.15 9.95 -1.80
C PRO A 191 16.24 9.18 -2.55
N ALA A 192 16.79 9.74 -3.62
CA ALA A 192 17.77 9.09 -4.48
C ALA A 192 19.23 9.53 -4.25
N LYS A 193 19.47 10.53 -3.40
CA LYS A 193 20.86 10.96 -3.04
C LYS A 193 21.44 10.19 -1.88
#